data_51ea8553c3bc5c41faa852af0bfc188f
#
_entry.id   51ea8553c3bc5c41faa852af0bfc188f
#
_cell.length_a   1.000
_cell.length_b   1.000
_cell.length_c   1.000
_cell.angle_alpha   90.00
_cell.angle_beta   90.00
_cell.angle_gamma   90.00
#
_symmetry.space_group_name_H-M   'P 1'
#
loop_
_entity.id
_entity.type
_entity.pdbx_description
1 polymer ?
#
loop_
_entity_poly.entity_id
_entity_poly.type
_entity_poly.pdbx_seq_one_letter_code
_entity_poly.pdbx_strand_id
1 'polypeptide(L)'
;MPTNPQSEQELLARADAMAGFSLAQLASDAGIAVPRDLRRDKGWVGQLIEWQLGASAGSKPEQDFPELGIELKTIPIDPYGKPLETTFVCVAPLIGVSGQRWEESNVRNKLSRVLWIPVEGSRDIPVGGRRIGMPLMWSPSEEEDELLRQDWEELMDMIVLGEVEQISARHGQV
;
A
#
# COMPACT_ATOMS: atom_id res chain seq x y z
N MET A 1 17.18 9.11 8.56
CA MET A 1 15.83 8.50 8.59
C MET A 1 15.15 8.97 9.87
N PRO A 2 13.90 9.43 9.82
CA PRO A 2 13.13 9.75 11.02
C PRO A 2 12.99 8.53 11.95
N THR A 3 12.76 8.78 13.23
CA THR A 3 12.47 7.71 14.19
C THR A 3 11.11 7.09 13.91
N ASN A 4 10.91 5.85 14.32
CA ASN A 4 9.63 5.16 14.22
C ASN A 4 8.53 5.96 14.98
N PRO A 5 7.34 6.20 14.40
CA PRO A 5 6.25 6.89 15.09
C PRO A 5 5.77 6.05 16.28
N GLN A 6 5.50 6.71 17.40
CA GLN A 6 5.12 6.04 18.64
C GLN A 6 3.60 5.89 18.81
N SER A 7 2.82 6.51 17.92
CA SER A 7 1.36 6.43 17.93
C SER A 7 0.79 6.68 16.53
N GLU A 8 -0.44 6.21 16.30
CA GLU A 8 -1.19 6.53 15.08
C GLU A 8 -1.37 8.03 14.90
N GLN A 9 -1.60 8.77 15.98
CA GLN A 9 -1.75 10.22 15.92
C GLN A 9 -0.45 10.89 15.44
N GLU A 10 0.71 10.43 15.89
CA GLU A 10 1.99 10.93 15.41
C GLU A 10 2.22 10.59 13.94
N LEU A 11 1.90 9.35 13.54
CA LEU A 11 2.01 8.91 12.16
C LEU A 11 1.13 9.77 11.23
N LEU A 12 -0.13 10.00 11.61
CA LEU A 12 -1.05 10.86 10.86
C LEU A 12 -0.55 12.30 10.78
N ALA A 13 -0.07 12.87 11.89
CA ALA A 13 0.47 14.23 11.89
C ALA A 13 1.67 14.38 10.95
N ARG A 14 2.56 13.38 10.87
CA ARG A 14 3.67 13.35 9.91
C ARG A 14 3.16 13.25 8.47
N ALA A 15 2.17 12.41 8.23
CA ALA A 15 1.57 12.24 6.90
C ALA A 15 0.84 13.52 6.44
N ASP A 16 0.06 14.16 7.33
CA ASP A 16 -0.59 15.45 7.07
C ASP A 16 0.43 16.54 6.72
N ALA A 17 1.55 16.58 7.42
CA ALA A 17 2.61 17.55 7.18
C ALA A 17 3.26 17.40 5.79
N MET A 18 3.17 16.24 5.15
CA MET A 18 3.68 16.01 3.79
C MET A 18 2.68 16.44 2.70
N ALA A 19 1.40 16.62 3.03
CA ALA A 19 0.38 16.97 2.05
C ALA A 19 0.73 18.27 1.32
N GLY A 20 0.63 18.24 -0.01
CA GLY A 20 0.99 19.37 -0.88
C GLY A 20 2.47 19.46 -1.26
N PHE A 21 3.38 18.77 -0.58
CA PHE A 21 4.78 18.69 -0.99
C PHE A 21 4.93 17.88 -2.28
N SER A 22 5.89 18.29 -3.11
CA SER A 22 6.26 17.51 -4.29
C SER A 22 7.22 16.38 -3.91
N LEU A 23 7.24 15.31 -4.73
CA LEU A 23 8.19 14.22 -4.54
C LEU A 23 9.64 14.69 -4.57
N ALA A 24 9.97 15.73 -5.36
CA ALA A 24 11.31 16.30 -5.39
C ALA A 24 11.69 16.97 -4.07
N GLN A 25 10.76 17.66 -3.41
CA GLN A 25 11.01 18.27 -2.09
C GLN A 25 11.29 17.18 -1.04
N LEU A 26 10.44 16.16 -0.97
CA LEU A 26 10.61 15.05 -0.03
C LEU A 26 11.92 14.26 -0.31
N ALA A 27 12.24 14.04 -1.58
CA ALA A 27 13.47 13.36 -1.97
C ALA A 27 14.72 14.16 -1.60
N SER A 28 14.68 15.50 -1.77
CA SER A 28 15.75 16.40 -1.36
C SER A 28 16.01 16.32 0.15
N ASP A 29 14.94 16.34 0.95
CA ASP A 29 15.03 16.24 2.42
C ASP A 29 15.60 14.88 2.88
N ALA A 30 15.32 13.84 2.11
CA ALA A 30 15.84 12.49 2.35
C ALA A 30 17.26 12.26 1.79
N GLY A 31 17.77 13.17 0.96
CA GLY A 31 19.03 12.96 0.21
C GLY A 31 18.92 11.86 -0.85
N ILE A 32 17.72 11.62 -1.39
CA ILE A 32 17.42 10.56 -2.37
C ILE A 32 17.25 11.18 -3.75
N ALA A 33 17.83 10.56 -4.79
CA ALA A 33 17.67 11.03 -6.15
C ALA A 33 16.28 10.70 -6.70
N VAL A 34 15.66 11.66 -7.40
CA VAL A 34 14.39 11.45 -8.10
C VAL A 34 14.65 10.67 -9.40
N PRO A 35 13.99 9.53 -9.63
CA PRO A 35 14.15 8.77 -10.86
C PRO A 35 13.49 9.51 -12.05
N ARG A 36 14.03 9.28 -13.23
CA ARG A 36 13.44 9.83 -14.47
C ARG A 36 12.13 9.14 -14.87
N ASP A 37 12.01 7.85 -14.55
CA ASP A 37 10.89 7.00 -14.98
C ASP A 37 10.59 5.92 -13.94
N LEU A 38 9.38 5.96 -13.38
CA LEU A 38 8.90 4.98 -12.38
C LEU A 38 8.71 3.57 -12.94
N ARG A 39 8.70 3.38 -14.28
CA ARG A 39 8.61 2.02 -14.87
C ARG A 39 9.84 1.17 -14.55
N ARG A 40 10.99 1.80 -14.37
CA ARG A 40 12.24 1.13 -13.96
C ARG A 40 12.44 1.11 -12.46
N ASP A 41 11.86 2.07 -11.77
CA ASP A 41 11.99 2.27 -10.32
C ASP A 41 10.63 2.07 -9.63
N LYS A 42 10.02 0.91 -9.91
CA LYS A 42 8.75 0.50 -9.26
C LYS A 42 8.94 0.47 -7.75
N GLY A 43 7.99 1.07 -7.02
CA GLY A 43 8.05 1.13 -5.55
C GLY A 43 8.84 2.33 -5.00
N TRP A 44 9.57 3.12 -5.83
CA TRP A 44 10.34 4.26 -5.35
C TRP A 44 9.52 5.27 -4.55
N VAL A 45 8.29 5.55 -4.99
CA VAL A 45 7.39 6.49 -4.29
C VAL A 45 7.04 5.94 -2.90
N GLY A 46 6.67 4.67 -2.81
CA GLY A 46 6.39 4.00 -1.53
C GLY A 46 7.60 4.07 -0.59
N GLN A 47 8.77 3.68 -1.07
CA GLN A 47 10.01 3.70 -0.28
C GLN A 47 10.39 5.10 0.22
N LEU A 48 10.18 6.14 -0.61
CA LEU A 48 10.42 7.52 -0.19
C LEU A 48 9.48 7.92 0.96
N ILE A 49 8.20 7.56 0.87
CA ILE A 49 7.20 7.90 1.89
C ILE A 49 7.41 7.05 3.15
N GLU A 50 7.70 5.75 3.03
CA GLU A 50 8.13 4.90 4.15
C GLU A 50 9.30 5.52 4.91
N TRP A 51 10.32 5.98 4.16
CA TRP A 51 11.48 6.64 4.77
C TRP A 51 11.08 7.92 5.53
N GLN A 52 10.26 8.78 4.93
CA GLN A 52 9.79 10.04 5.52
C GLN A 52 8.97 9.82 6.79
N LEU A 53 8.14 8.77 6.80
CA LEU A 53 7.27 8.44 7.93
C LEU A 53 7.98 7.62 9.02
N GLY A 54 9.16 7.07 8.73
CA GLY A 54 9.92 6.26 9.67
C GLY A 54 9.41 4.82 9.78
N ALA A 55 8.97 4.21 8.69
CA ALA A 55 8.58 2.80 8.63
C ALA A 55 9.76 1.89 9.00
N SER A 56 9.49 0.78 9.68
CA SER A 56 10.52 -0.11 10.22
C SER A 56 10.53 -1.53 9.66
N ALA A 57 9.45 -1.96 8.99
CA ALA A 57 9.33 -3.34 8.50
C ALA A 57 10.35 -3.69 7.40
N GLY A 58 10.66 -2.74 6.51
CA GLY A 58 11.52 -2.98 5.36
C GLY A 58 10.92 -4.02 4.41
N SER A 59 11.65 -5.11 4.13
CA SER A 59 11.19 -6.19 3.24
C SER A 59 10.52 -7.37 3.97
N LYS A 60 10.28 -7.27 5.25
CA LYS A 60 9.64 -8.34 6.02
C LYS A 60 8.14 -8.48 5.65
N PRO A 61 7.56 -9.69 5.77
CA PRO A 61 6.15 -9.93 5.47
C PRO A 61 5.23 -9.48 6.62
N GLU A 62 5.44 -8.30 7.14
CA GLU A 62 4.68 -7.64 8.20
C GLU A 62 4.20 -6.27 7.73
N GLN A 63 3.37 -5.60 8.50
CA GLN A 63 2.91 -4.24 8.21
C GLN A 63 4.08 -3.25 8.30
N ASP A 64 4.00 -2.12 7.57
CA ASP A 64 5.09 -1.14 7.50
C ASP A 64 5.38 -0.47 8.86
N PHE A 65 4.35 -0.37 9.71
CA PHE A 65 4.43 0.09 11.10
C PHE A 65 3.93 -1.01 12.05
N PRO A 66 4.72 -2.07 12.30
CA PRO A 66 4.25 -3.25 13.01
C PRO A 66 3.84 -2.97 14.45
N GLU A 67 4.50 -2.04 15.13
CA GLU A 67 4.17 -1.60 16.50
C GLU A 67 2.79 -0.93 16.59
N LEU A 68 2.31 -0.36 15.48
CA LEU A 68 1.00 0.29 15.38
C LEU A 68 -0.06 -0.59 14.68
N GLY A 69 0.35 -1.69 14.05
CA GLY A 69 -0.52 -2.52 13.25
C GLY A 69 -1.02 -1.83 11.98
N ILE A 70 -0.20 -0.97 11.36
CA ILE A 70 -0.60 -0.15 10.21
C ILE A 70 0.27 -0.48 8.99
N GLU A 71 -0.40 -0.74 7.87
CA GLU A 71 0.19 -0.84 6.53
C GLU A 71 0.16 0.51 5.83
N LEU A 72 1.20 0.84 5.07
CA LEU A 72 1.27 2.03 4.21
C LEU A 72 0.99 1.63 2.76
N LYS A 73 0.10 2.37 2.11
CA LYS A 73 -0.14 2.23 0.67
C LYS A 73 -0.12 3.60 0.00
N THR A 74 0.66 3.72 -1.06
CA THR A 74 0.61 4.86 -1.96
C THR A 74 -0.29 4.54 -3.15
N ILE A 75 -1.12 5.49 -3.58
CA ILE A 75 -2.00 5.31 -4.71
C ILE A 75 -1.93 6.51 -5.66
N PRO A 76 -1.63 6.28 -6.95
CA PRO A 76 -1.68 7.35 -7.93
C PRO A 76 -3.12 7.75 -8.21
N ILE A 77 -3.40 9.05 -8.17
CA ILE A 77 -4.71 9.62 -8.43
C ILE A 77 -4.70 10.59 -9.60
N ASP A 78 -5.87 10.74 -10.23
CA ASP A 78 -6.12 11.79 -11.19
C ASP A 78 -6.40 13.15 -10.51
N PRO A 79 -6.56 14.27 -11.25
CA PRO A 79 -6.87 15.58 -10.67
C PRO A 79 -8.18 15.66 -9.89
N TYR A 80 -9.05 14.67 -10.02
CA TYR A 80 -10.34 14.58 -9.33
C TYR A 80 -10.28 13.67 -8.09
N GLY A 81 -9.09 13.10 -7.79
CA GLY A 81 -8.87 12.19 -6.68
C GLY A 81 -9.23 10.73 -6.98
N LYS A 82 -9.52 10.38 -8.23
CA LYS A 82 -9.85 9.00 -8.61
C LYS A 82 -8.56 8.18 -8.76
N PRO A 83 -8.49 6.98 -8.15
CA PRO A 83 -7.38 6.05 -8.35
C PRO A 83 -7.17 5.70 -9.82
N LEU A 84 -5.93 5.70 -10.28
CA LEU A 84 -5.52 5.40 -11.66
C LEU A 84 -5.10 3.95 -11.87
N GLU A 85 -4.91 3.20 -10.79
CA GLU A 85 -4.50 1.79 -10.83
C GLU A 85 -5.02 1.04 -9.61
N THR A 86 -4.98 -0.29 -9.68
CA THR A 86 -5.23 -1.17 -8.54
C THR A 86 -4.00 -1.23 -7.63
N THR A 87 -4.22 -1.60 -6.37
CA THR A 87 -3.15 -1.68 -5.38
C THR A 87 -2.68 -3.12 -5.19
N PHE A 88 -1.36 -3.31 -5.22
CA PHE A 88 -0.75 -4.56 -4.79
C PHE A 88 -0.86 -4.70 -3.27
N VAL A 89 -1.42 -5.81 -2.80
CA VAL A 89 -1.54 -6.08 -1.35
C VAL A 89 -0.31 -6.81 -0.84
N CYS A 90 -0.13 -8.06 -1.24
CA CYS A 90 1.02 -8.88 -0.89
C CYS A 90 1.15 -10.07 -1.86
N VAL A 91 2.22 -10.85 -1.70
CA VAL A 91 2.40 -12.12 -2.43
C VAL A 91 1.53 -13.19 -1.78
N ALA A 92 0.76 -13.93 -2.59
CA ALA A 92 0.08 -15.15 -2.17
C ALA A 92 1.02 -16.35 -2.37
N PRO A 93 1.26 -17.20 -1.36
CA PRO A 93 2.03 -18.42 -1.54
C PRO A 93 1.22 -19.43 -2.38
N LEU A 94 1.92 -20.16 -3.26
CA LEU A 94 1.29 -21.19 -4.12
C LEU A 94 1.33 -22.60 -3.53
N ILE A 95 2.05 -22.80 -2.44
CA ILE A 95 2.22 -24.08 -1.74
C ILE A 95 2.05 -23.90 -0.24
N GLY A 96 1.61 -24.97 0.43
CA GLY A 96 1.45 -24.97 1.90
C GLY A 96 0.29 -24.12 2.42
N VAL A 97 -0.69 -23.82 1.56
CA VAL A 97 -1.81 -22.92 1.89
C VAL A 97 -3.12 -23.65 2.23
N SER A 98 -3.13 -24.98 2.05
CA SER A 98 -4.31 -25.79 2.38
C SER A 98 -4.65 -25.66 3.88
N GLY A 99 -5.88 -25.29 4.18
CA GLY A 99 -6.37 -25.11 5.55
C GLY A 99 -5.99 -23.76 6.19
N GLN A 100 -5.36 -22.84 5.45
CA GLN A 100 -5.14 -21.47 5.93
C GLN A 100 -6.50 -20.77 6.09
N ARG A 101 -6.65 -20.03 7.18
CA ARG A 101 -7.87 -19.28 7.49
C ARG A 101 -7.68 -17.80 7.16
N TRP A 102 -8.77 -17.13 6.79
CA TRP A 102 -8.78 -15.69 6.51
C TRP A 102 -8.18 -14.88 7.67
N GLU A 103 -8.57 -15.18 8.91
CA GLU A 103 -8.14 -14.49 10.11
C GLU A 103 -6.62 -14.53 10.34
N GLU A 104 -5.95 -15.54 9.77
CA GLU A 104 -4.50 -15.77 9.91
C GLU A 104 -3.75 -15.37 8.63
N SER A 105 -4.47 -14.91 7.60
CA SER A 105 -3.88 -14.59 6.31
C SER A 105 -3.06 -13.29 6.37
N ASN A 106 -1.96 -13.26 5.61
CA ASN A 106 -1.17 -12.03 5.46
C ASN A 106 -1.94 -10.94 4.70
N VAL A 107 -2.88 -11.31 3.82
CA VAL A 107 -3.76 -10.37 3.13
C VAL A 107 -4.60 -9.60 4.14
N ARG A 108 -5.29 -10.31 5.06
CA ARG A 108 -6.08 -9.67 6.11
C ARG A 108 -5.21 -8.82 7.03
N ASN A 109 -4.04 -9.32 7.44
CA ASN A 109 -3.10 -8.57 8.26
C ASN A 109 -2.74 -7.23 7.62
N LYS A 110 -2.40 -7.24 6.32
CA LYS A 110 -2.04 -6.04 5.57
C LYS A 110 -3.21 -5.09 5.32
N LEU A 111 -4.44 -5.60 5.23
CA LEU A 111 -5.64 -4.79 4.97
C LEU A 111 -6.40 -4.41 6.24
N SER A 112 -6.02 -4.89 7.41
CA SER A 112 -6.74 -4.64 8.68
C SER A 112 -6.75 -3.16 9.08
N ARG A 113 -5.65 -2.43 8.79
CA ARG A 113 -5.55 -0.98 8.98
C ARG A 113 -4.53 -0.40 8.03
N VAL A 114 -4.96 0.51 7.17
CA VAL A 114 -4.14 1.04 6.07
C VAL A 114 -4.09 2.57 6.12
N LEU A 115 -2.89 3.10 6.05
CA LEU A 115 -2.65 4.51 5.78
C LEU A 115 -2.47 4.70 4.28
N TRP A 116 -3.49 5.26 3.64
CA TRP A 116 -3.47 5.60 2.22
C TRP A 116 -2.85 6.97 2.00
N ILE A 117 -1.84 7.04 1.14
CA ILE A 117 -1.23 8.30 0.71
C ILE A 117 -1.48 8.48 -0.79
N PRO A 118 -2.43 9.36 -1.18
CA PRO A 118 -2.64 9.70 -2.57
C PRO A 118 -1.44 10.47 -3.14
N VAL A 119 -1.08 10.21 -4.38
CA VAL A 119 -0.01 10.91 -5.10
C VAL A 119 -0.49 11.25 -6.50
N GLU A 120 -0.20 12.45 -6.99
CA GLU A 120 -0.53 12.81 -8.39
C GLU A 120 0.07 11.80 -9.37
N GLY A 121 -0.80 11.18 -10.19
CA GLY A 121 -0.42 10.10 -11.11
C GLY A 121 -0.36 10.51 -12.58
N SER A 122 -0.72 11.76 -12.94
CA SER A 122 -0.71 12.20 -14.34
C SER A 122 0.67 12.02 -14.97
N ARG A 123 0.68 11.45 -16.19
CA ARG A 123 1.93 11.25 -16.95
C ARG A 123 2.52 12.54 -17.47
N ASP A 124 1.74 13.60 -17.54
CA ASP A 124 2.19 14.93 -17.97
C ASP A 124 2.99 15.65 -16.89
N ILE A 125 2.90 15.19 -15.64
CA ILE A 125 3.67 15.73 -14.52
C ILE A 125 4.96 14.89 -14.37
N PRO A 126 6.15 15.50 -14.49
CA PRO A 126 7.41 14.83 -14.19
C PRO A 126 7.38 14.22 -12.78
N VAL A 127 8.04 13.08 -12.56
CA VAL A 127 8.00 12.35 -11.28
C VAL A 127 8.23 13.27 -10.09
N GLY A 128 9.28 14.08 -10.11
CA GLY A 128 9.61 14.98 -9.01
C GLY A 128 8.59 16.09 -8.77
N GLY A 129 7.81 16.46 -9.79
CA GLY A 129 6.77 17.51 -9.69
C GLY A 129 5.44 17.02 -9.11
N ARG A 130 5.23 15.69 -9.02
CA ARG A 130 4.00 15.10 -8.49
C ARG A 130 3.88 15.41 -7.00
N ARG A 131 2.67 15.77 -6.56
CA ARG A 131 2.40 16.17 -5.18
C ARG A 131 1.72 15.07 -4.40
N ILE A 132 1.99 15.08 -3.09
CA ILE A 132 1.31 14.23 -2.11
C ILE A 132 -0.07 14.85 -1.80
N GLY A 133 -1.11 14.01 -1.79
CA GLY A 133 -2.44 14.38 -1.34
C GLY A 133 -2.61 14.22 0.17
N MET A 134 -3.83 14.51 0.65
CA MET A 134 -4.19 14.30 2.05
C MET A 134 -4.21 12.81 2.39
N PRO A 135 -3.60 12.38 3.49
CA PRO A 135 -3.64 10.99 3.92
C PRO A 135 -5.04 10.57 4.35
N LEU A 136 -5.32 9.28 4.21
CA LEU A 136 -6.56 8.67 4.68
C LEU A 136 -6.24 7.40 5.48
N MET A 137 -6.63 7.38 6.76
CA MET A 137 -6.60 6.16 7.55
C MET A 137 -7.89 5.37 7.30
N TRP A 138 -7.76 4.09 6.98
CA TRP A 138 -8.86 3.21 6.66
C TRP A 138 -8.70 1.86 7.37
N SER A 139 -9.82 1.30 7.81
CA SER A 139 -9.98 -0.10 8.17
C SER A 139 -11.26 -0.61 7.53
N PRO A 140 -11.32 -1.87 7.10
CA PRO A 140 -12.55 -2.41 6.54
C PRO A 140 -13.67 -2.40 7.58
N SER A 141 -14.90 -2.09 7.14
CA SER A 141 -16.10 -2.38 7.89
C SER A 141 -16.30 -3.91 7.99
N GLU A 142 -17.23 -4.38 8.82
CA GLU A 142 -17.56 -5.81 8.91
C GLU A 142 -18.02 -6.36 7.54
N GLU A 143 -18.77 -5.58 6.78
CA GLU A 143 -19.23 -5.95 5.44
C GLU A 143 -18.07 -6.03 4.44
N GLU A 144 -17.17 -5.07 4.47
CA GLU A 144 -15.97 -5.06 3.63
C GLU A 144 -15.01 -6.21 3.99
N ASP A 145 -14.79 -6.51 5.28
CA ASP A 145 -13.95 -7.65 5.72
C ASP A 145 -14.54 -8.98 5.24
N GLU A 146 -15.88 -9.10 5.25
CA GLU A 146 -16.58 -10.29 4.73
C GLU A 146 -16.43 -10.43 3.21
N LEU A 147 -16.54 -9.35 2.44
CA LEU A 147 -16.32 -9.36 0.99
C LEU A 147 -14.85 -9.70 0.65
N LEU A 148 -13.90 -9.10 1.35
CA LEU A 148 -12.48 -9.42 1.20
C LEU A 148 -12.18 -10.89 1.53
N ARG A 149 -12.85 -11.45 2.57
CA ARG A 149 -12.73 -12.85 2.92
C ARG A 149 -13.24 -13.75 1.81
N GLN A 150 -14.41 -13.47 1.24
CA GLN A 150 -14.99 -14.25 0.16
C GLN A 150 -14.09 -14.27 -1.08
N ASP A 151 -13.57 -13.11 -1.48
CA ASP A 151 -12.64 -12.99 -2.60
C ASP A 151 -11.33 -13.76 -2.33
N TRP A 152 -10.80 -13.67 -1.12
CA TRP A 152 -9.59 -14.39 -0.74
C TRP A 152 -9.83 -15.92 -0.73
N GLU A 153 -10.94 -16.40 -0.18
CA GLU A 153 -11.31 -17.82 -0.16
C GLU A 153 -11.46 -18.37 -1.58
N GLU A 154 -12.13 -17.64 -2.50
CA GLU A 154 -12.25 -18.02 -3.91
C GLU A 154 -10.87 -18.19 -4.56
N LEU A 155 -9.98 -17.21 -4.40
CA LEU A 155 -8.64 -17.26 -4.98
C LEU A 155 -7.77 -18.37 -4.36
N MET A 156 -7.88 -18.61 -3.05
CA MET A 156 -7.15 -19.67 -2.36
C MET A 156 -7.63 -21.06 -2.78
N ASP A 157 -8.93 -21.25 -2.99
CA ASP A 157 -9.48 -22.51 -3.52
C ASP A 157 -8.93 -22.80 -4.92
N MET A 158 -8.88 -21.80 -5.81
CA MET A 158 -8.27 -21.94 -7.14
C MET A 158 -6.78 -22.34 -7.05
N ILE A 159 -6.03 -21.76 -6.12
CA ILE A 159 -4.61 -22.10 -5.90
C ILE A 159 -4.49 -23.57 -5.42
N VAL A 160 -5.30 -23.99 -4.45
CA VAL A 160 -5.30 -25.37 -3.89
C VAL A 160 -5.67 -26.39 -4.96
N LEU A 161 -6.60 -26.06 -5.86
CA LEU A 161 -7.03 -26.92 -6.97
C LEU A 161 -6.02 -26.93 -8.14
N GLY A 162 -4.99 -26.08 -8.11
CA GLY A 162 -4.01 -25.98 -9.20
C GLY A 162 -4.49 -25.16 -10.40
N GLU A 163 -5.51 -24.33 -10.22
CA GLU A 163 -6.17 -23.53 -11.26
C GLU A 163 -5.62 -22.11 -11.38
N VAL A 164 -4.39 -21.87 -10.91
CA VAL A 164 -3.76 -20.53 -10.86
C VAL A 164 -3.76 -19.82 -12.22
N GLU A 165 -3.57 -20.57 -13.31
CA GLU A 165 -3.56 -20.02 -14.67
C GLU A 165 -4.94 -19.49 -15.13
N GLN A 166 -6.01 -19.87 -14.43
CA GLN A 166 -7.37 -19.42 -14.73
C GLN A 166 -7.73 -18.13 -13.97
N ILE A 167 -6.92 -17.72 -12.98
CA ILE A 167 -7.16 -16.49 -12.22
C ILE A 167 -7.08 -15.29 -13.15
N SER A 168 -8.11 -14.47 -13.11
CA SER A 168 -8.23 -13.26 -13.92
C SER A 168 -8.89 -12.13 -13.11
N ALA A 169 -8.89 -10.92 -13.64
CA ALA A 169 -9.56 -9.75 -13.03
C ALA A 169 -11.10 -9.87 -12.95
N ARG A 170 -11.68 -11.02 -13.29
CA ARG A 170 -13.12 -11.30 -13.15
C ARG A 170 -13.45 -12.04 -11.86
N HIS A 171 -12.44 -12.55 -11.17
CA HIS A 171 -12.58 -13.19 -9.86
C HIS A 171 -12.50 -12.12 -8.79
N GLY A 172 -13.36 -12.24 -7.78
CA GLY A 172 -13.52 -11.27 -6.72
C GLY A 172 -14.56 -10.19 -7.00
N GLN A 173 -14.95 -9.50 -5.95
CA GLN A 173 -15.98 -8.45 -5.95
C GLN A 173 -15.41 -7.09 -5.50
N VAL A 174 -14.19 -7.07 -4.95
CA VAL A 174 -13.57 -5.88 -4.35
C VAL A 174 -12.31 -5.46 -5.11
#